data_e0b3eb17f3a60a7274f0408d69012425
#
_entry.id   e0b3eb17f3a60a7274f0408d69012425
#
_cell.length_a   1.000
_cell.length_b   1.000
_cell.length_c   1.000
_cell.angle_alpha   90.00
_cell.angle_beta   90.00
_cell.angle_gamma   90.00
#
_symmetry.space_group_name_H-M   'P 1'
#
loop_
_entity.id
_entity.type
_entity.pdbx_description
1 polymer ?
#
loop_
_entity_poly.entity_id
_entity_poly.type
_entity_poly.pdbx_seq_one_letter_code
_entity_poly.pdbx_strand_id
1 'polypeptide(L)'
;MNEDKTLCQYSHPNYGCCKQSIEADQHESGLCFWHRNELKPQASVKAELESLAQSGKPMVGLQLRKTDLNGINLVHLGHKEGFKFIDCDFYRADLRESHLFGCDFSGSSLMKADLRFSNLHCANLTGCNLLGTRFEGCRLDNAIWGDHIIQEQQAKAANTLESKKDYWQQAEEIYRNLRKATEQAGLFGVSGHFFEREMIMRRYQMPLFSSKRLFSKIVDIFCGYGESPTRVVLFSWIAIILFGALYFMLGINDGGQVLSWNSEQSLGENINQLMTCLYFSVVTFTTLGYGDLTPIGYARVLAAVEAFIGSFTLALFVVVFVKKMTR
;
A
#
# COMPACT_ATOMS: atom_id res chain seq x y z
N MET A 1 53.09 1.77 1.18
CA MET A 1 51.89 2.65 1.22
C MET A 1 51.26 2.86 -0.15
N ASN A 2 51.15 1.83 -1.00
CA ASN A 2 50.57 1.93 -2.35
C ASN A 2 49.53 0.83 -2.66
N GLU A 3 49.08 0.07 -1.65
CA GLU A 3 48.11 -1.03 -1.88
C GLU A 3 46.64 -0.54 -1.93
N ASP A 4 46.34 0.63 -1.35
CA ASP A 4 44.93 1.11 -1.28
C ASP A 4 44.41 1.77 -2.57
N LYS A 5 45.27 2.10 -3.53
CA LYS A 5 44.85 2.75 -4.79
C LYS A 5 44.28 1.78 -5.83
N THR A 6 44.37 0.50 -5.59
CA THR A 6 43.87 -0.55 -6.51
C THR A 6 42.50 -1.10 -6.17
N LEU A 7 41.93 -0.68 -5.03
CA LEU A 7 40.61 -1.16 -4.57
C LEU A 7 39.53 -0.09 -4.78
N CYS A 8 38.33 -0.57 -5.05
CA CYS A 8 37.14 0.26 -5.23
C CYS A 8 36.81 1.06 -3.98
N GLN A 9 36.64 2.38 -4.12
CA GLN A 9 36.33 3.31 -3.03
C GLN A 9 34.86 3.35 -2.65
N TYR A 10 33.99 2.61 -3.33
CA TYR A 10 32.57 2.54 -2.97
C TYR A 10 32.41 1.95 -1.57
N SER A 11 31.65 2.66 -0.72
CA SER A 11 31.33 2.25 0.64
C SER A 11 29.85 2.44 0.90
N HIS A 12 29.23 1.46 1.53
CA HIS A 12 27.82 1.52 1.95
C HIS A 12 27.74 1.47 3.49
N PRO A 13 26.88 2.29 4.14
CA PRO A 13 26.81 2.40 5.61
C PRO A 13 26.64 1.06 6.34
N ASN A 14 25.82 0.17 5.79
CA ASN A 14 25.46 -1.10 6.44
C ASN A 14 26.26 -2.31 5.91
N TYR A 15 26.88 -2.22 4.74
CA TYR A 15 27.55 -3.34 4.07
C TYR A 15 29.06 -3.14 3.91
N GLY A 16 29.58 -1.99 4.30
CA GLY A 16 31.01 -1.66 4.27
C GLY A 16 31.54 -1.36 2.88
N CYS A 17 32.87 -1.45 2.73
CA CYS A 17 33.58 -1.07 1.50
C CYS A 17 33.57 -2.20 0.47
N CYS A 18 33.44 -1.85 -0.81
CA CYS A 18 33.71 -2.74 -1.92
C CYS A 18 35.22 -3.11 -1.94
N LYS A 19 35.52 -4.41 -2.03
CA LYS A 19 36.90 -4.92 -2.08
C LYS A 19 37.29 -5.39 -3.47
N GLN A 20 36.57 -4.98 -4.51
CA GLN A 20 36.91 -5.32 -5.89
C GLN A 20 38.09 -4.50 -6.41
N SER A 21 38.98 -5.11 -7.18
CA SER A 21 40.07 -4.42 -7.83
C SER A 21 39.56 -3.47 -8.91
N ILE A 22 40.26 -2.37 -9.09
CA ILE A 22 40.05 -1.41 -10.17
C ILE A 22 40.98 -1.80 -11.31
N GLU A 23 40.48 -1.83 -12.55
CA GLU A 23 41.30 -2.07 -13.74
C GLU A 23 42.30 -0.93 -13.95
N ALA A 24 43.51 -1.24 -14.45
CA ALA A 24 44.63 -0.32 -14.50
C ALA A 24 44.40 0.96 -15.34
N ASP A 25 43.55 0.87 -16.36
CA ASP A 25 43.14 1.98 -17.24
C ASP A 25 42.07 2.89 -16.65
N GLN A 26 41.54 2.56 -15.45
CA GLN A 26 40.34 3.16 -14.86
C GLN A 26 40.56 3.76 -13.46
N HIS A 27 41.81 3.98 -13.08
CA HIS A 27 42.18 4.49 -11.76
C HIS A 27 41.64 5.90 -11.45
N GLU A 28 41.29 6.71 -12.45
CA GLU A 28 40.86 8.11 -12.23
C GLU A 28 39.49 8.18 -11.50
N SER A 29 38.60 7.22 -11.71
CA SER A 29 37.28 7.21 -11.07
C SER A 29 37.27 6.71 -9.62
N GLY A 30 38.28 5.96 -9.20
CA GLY A 30 38.32 5.29 -7.90
C GLY A 30 37.26 4.20 -7.70
N LEU A 31 36.53 3.80 -8.75
CA LEU A 31 35.42 2.85 -8.70
C LEU A 31 35.66 1.64 -9.60
N CYS A 32 35.26 0.46 -9.16
CA CYS A 32 35.33 -0.77 -9.98
C CYS A 32 34.24 -0.75 -11.08
N PHE A 33 34.36 -1.68 -12.02
CA PHE A 33 33.42 -1.87 -13.12
C PHE A 33 31.93 -1.83 -12.68
N TRP A 34 31.58 -2.44 -11.55
CA TRP A 34 30.21 -2.55 -11.09
C TRP A 34 29.64 -1.24 -10.52
N HIS A 35 30.48 -0.37 -9.95
CA HIS A 35 30.05 0.87 -9.29
C HIS A 35 30.18 2.12 -10.17
N ARG A 36 30.82 2.01 -11.33
CA ARG A 36 30.90 3.14 -12.27
C ARG A 36 29.58 3.38 -12.97
N ASN A 37 29.18 4.66 -13.03
CA ASN A 37 27.97 5.09 -13.73
C ASN A 37 28.19 5.13 -15.25
N GLU A 38 28.53 3.99 -15.84
CA GLU A 38 28.74 3.81 -17.27
C GLU A 38 27.77 2.78 -17.81
N LEU A 39 27.47 2.89 -19.11
CA LEU A 39 26.72 1.85 -19.81
C LEU A 39 27.60 0.60 -19.89
N LYS A 40 26.99 -0.55 -19.64
CA LYS A 40 27.64 -1.86 -19.70
C LYS A 40 27.10 -2.65 -20.90
N PRO A 41 27.58 -2.37 -22.12
CA PRO A 41 27.01 -2.95 -23.35
C PRO A 41 27.48 -4.38 -23.65
N GLN A 42 28.38 -4.92 -22.82
CA GLN A 42 29.02 -6.20 -23.09
C GLN A 42 28.03 -7.36 -22.87
N ALA A 43 27.97 -8.29 -23.81
CA ALA A 43 27.19 -9.51 -23.68
C ALA A 43 27.64 -10.39 -22.49
N SER A 44 28.88 -10.21 -22.02
CA SER A 44 29.46 -10.91 -20.87
C SER A 44 28.87 -10.47 -19.51
N VAL A 45 28.34 -9.27 -19.42
CA VAL A 45 27.85 -8.69 -18.14
C VAL A 45 26.84 -9.59 -17.45
N LYS A 46 25.96 -10.23 -18.19
CA LYS A 46 24.98 -11.19 -17.65
C LYS A 46 25.68 -12.36 -16.96
N ALA A 47 26.62 -13.04 -17.63
CA ALA A 47 27.33 -14.17 -17.07
C ALA A 47 28.24 -13.77 -15.89
N GLU A 48 28.87 -12.60 -15.97
CA GLU A 48 29.67 -12.05 -14.88
C GLU A 48 28.81 -11.71 -13.66
N LEU A 49 27.61 -11.15 -13.85
CA LEU A 49 26.67 -10.86 -12.75
C LEU A 49 26.15 -12.14 -12.10
N GLU A 50 25.82 -13.16 -12.88
CA GLU A 50 25.46 -14.50 -12.38
C GLU A 50 26.59 -15.11 -11.54
N SER A 51 27.84 -15.03 -12.01
CA SER A 51 29.01 -15.51 -11.28
C SER A 51 29.25 -14.70 -9.99
N LEU A 52 29.10 -13.38 -10.05
CA LEU A 52 29.21 -12.52 -8.88
C LEU A 52 28.15 -12.87 -7.83
N ALA A 53 26.90 -13.09 -8.25
CA ALA A 53 25.81 -13.49 -7.38
C ALA A 53 26.12 -14.82 -6.67
N GLN A 54 26.62 -15.81 -7.41
CA GLN A 54 27.00 -17.12 -6.86
C GLN A 54 28.12 -17.04 -5.81
N SER A 55 28.88 -15.94 -5.74
CA SER A 55 29.87 -15.74 -4.67
C SER A 55 29.22 -15.60 -3.27
N GLY A 56 27.89 -15.49 -3.19
CA GLY A 56 27.11 -15.35 -1.95
C GLY A 56 27.27 -14.01 -1.24
N LYS A 57 28.04 -13.07 -1.80
CA LYS A 57 28.18 -11.72 -1.24
C LYS A 57 27.01 -10.84 -1.68
N PRO A 58 26.50 -9.97 -0.80
CA PRO A 58 25.49 -9.01 -1.19
C PRO A 58 26.06 -8.04 -2.24
N MET A 59 25.27 -7.83 -3.29
CA MET A 59 25.57 -6.87 -4.35
C MET A 59 24.95 -5.52 -3.98
N VAL A 60 25.79 -4.58 -3.64
CA VAL A 60 25.36 -3.29 -3.07
C VAL A 60 25.79 -2.15 -3.97
N GLY A 61 24.87 -1.27 -4.36
CA GLY A 61 25.15 -0.07 -5.12
C GLY A 61 25.59 -0.29 -6.58
N LEU A 62 25.31 -1.46 -7.15
CA LEU A 62 25.70 -1.75 -8.52
C LEU A 62 24.99 -0.82 -9.52
N GLN A 63 25.75 -0.33 -10.51
CA GLN A 63 25.24 0.52 -11.58
C GLN A 63 24.98 -0.31 -12.82
N LEU A 64 23.69 -0.71 -13.00
CA LEU A 64 23.25 -1.60 -14.09
C LEU A 64 22.26 -0.91 -15.02
N ARG A 65 22.44 0.40 -15.21
CA ARG A 65 21.56 1.23 -16.03
C ARG A 65 21.59 0.81 -17.49
N LYS A 66 20.41 0.64 -18.10
CA LYS A 66 20.22 0.28 -19.51
C LYS A 66 21.01 -1.00 -19.91
N THR A 67 21.32 -1.87 -18.96
CA THR A 67 22.02 -3.13 -19.21
C THR A 67 21.03 -4.17 -19.72
N ASP A 68 21.45 -4.95 -20.70
CA ASP A 68 20.69 -6.11 -21.17
C ASP A 68 20.97 -7.31 -20.24
N LEU A 69 19.97 -7.65 -19.44
CA LEU A 69 19.95 -8.78 -18.50
C LEU A 69 18.81 -9.75 -18.84
N ASN A 70 18.32 -9.72 -20.07
CA ASN A 70 17.23 -10.58 -20.52
C ASN A 70 17.53 -12.06 -20.23
N GLY A 71 16.56 -12.75 -19.59
CA GLY A 71 16.68 -14.16 -19.22
C GLY A 71 17.80 -14.46 -18.22
N ILE A 72 18.26 -13.50 -17.42
CA ILE A 72 19.26 -13.75 -16.37
C ILE A 72 18.70 -14.71 -15.32
N ASN A 73 19.55 -15.65 -14.85
CA ASN A 73 19.18 -16.60 -13.81
C ASN A 73 19.86 -16.24 -12.48
N LEU A 74 19.08 -15.65 -11.59
CA LEU A 74 19.49 -15.24 -10.25
C LEU A 74 18.76 -16.05 -9.17
N VAL A 75 18.57 -17.33 -9.41
CA VAL A 75 18.02 -18.26 -8.42
C VAL A 75 19.14 -18.80 -7.54
N HIS A 76 19.02 -18.60 -6.22
CA HIS A 76 19.98 -19.13 -5.25
C HIS A 76 19.58 -20.57 -4.88
N LEU A 77 20.08 -21.53 -5.67
CA LEU A 77 19.74 -22.94 -5.51
C LEU A 77 20.17 -23.46 -4.13
N GLY A 78 19.27 -24.19 -3.46
CA GLY A 78 19.51 -24.78 -2.14
C GLY A 78 19.38 -23.82 -0.96
N HIS A 79 19.06 -22.56 -1.20
CA HIS A 79 18.84 -21.55 -0.16
C HIS A 79 17.39 -21.05 -0.19
N LYS A 80 16.86 -20.70 0.99
CA LYS A 80 15.51 -20.08 1.11
C LYS A 80 15.52 -18.61 0.71
N GLU A 81 16.65 -17.92 0.92
CA GLU A 81 16.85 -16.51 0.55
C GLU A 81 17.50 -16.44 -0.83
N GLY A 82 17.00 -15.52 -1.66
CA GLY A 82 17.60 -15.20 -2.94
C GLY A 82 18.82 -14.29 -2.80
N PHE A 83 19.41 -13.92 -3.92
CA PHE A 83 20.53 -12.98 -3.94
C PHE A 83 20.08 -11.56 -3.56
N LYS A 84 21.00 -10.80 -2.92
CA LYS A 84 20.74 -9.45 -2.41
C LYS A 84 21.33 -8.39 -3.35
N PHE A 85 20.47 -7.54 -3.91
CA PHE A 85 20.79 -6.40 -4.76
C PHE A 85 20.34 -5.11 -4.05
N ILE A 86 21.13 -4.63 -3.12
CA ILE A 86 20.76 -3.52 -2.24
C ILE A 86 21.21 -2.20 -2.84
N ASP A 87 20.30 -1.22 -2.90
CA ASP A 87 20.57 0.13 -3.41
C ASP A 87 21.22 0.15 -4.81
N CYS A 88 20.90 -0.85 -5.65
CA CYS A 88 21.40 -0.97 -7.03
C CYS A 88 20.57 -0.12 -8.00
N ASP A 89 21.19 0.33 -9.08
CA ASP A 89 20.50 1.10 -10.13
C ASP A 89 20.29 0.26 -11.40
N PHE A 90 19.05 -0.20 -11.60
CA PHE A 90 18.57 -0.90 -12.79
C PHE A 90 17.76 0.02 -13.72
N TYR A 91 18.02 1.32 -13.72
CA TYR A 91 17.29 2.26 -14.57
C TYR A 91 17.27 1.81 -16.03
N ARG A 92 16.06 1.55 -16.58
CA ARG A 92 15.87 1.05 -17.95
C ARG A 92 16.62 -0.25 -18.27
N ALA A 93 16.99 -1.06 -17.29
CA ALA A 93 17.54 -2.39 -17.56
C ALA A 93 16.48 -3.30 -18.19
N ASP A 94 16.93 -4.17 -19.08
CA ASP A 94 16.10 -5.22 -19.64
C ASP A 94 16.24 -6.49 -18.79
N LEU A 95 15.22 -6.79 -18.01
CA LEU A 95 15.13 -7.94 -17.11
C LEU A 95 13.99 -8.89 -17.54
N ARG A 96 13.58 -8.84 -18.81
CA ARG A 96 12.52 -9.71 -19.32
C ARG A 96 12.91 -11.19 -19.18
N GLU A 97 11.90 -12.03 -18.94
CA GLU A 97 12.08 -13.50 -18.86
C GLU A 97 13.10 -13.95 -17.80
N SER A 98 13.46 -13.08 -16.87
CA SER A 98 14.50 -13.34 -15.85
C SER A 98 13.97 -14.16 -14.68
N HIS A 99 14.84 -15.02 -14.13
CA HIS A 99 14.55 -15.82 -12.95
C HIS A 99 15.10 -15.13 -11.69
N LEU A 100 14.22 -14.39 -10.98
CA LEU A 100 14.54 -13.52 -9.85
C LEU A 100 13.88 -14.00 -8.55
N PHE A 101 13.66 -15.31 -8.42
CA PHE A 101 13.02 -15.93 -7.27
C PHE A 101 13.73 -15.55 -5.97
N GLY A 102 12.97 -14.97 -5.02
CA GLY A 102 13.45 -14.61 -3.68
C GLY A 102 14.51 -13.51 -3.64
N CYS A 103 14.86 -12.88 -4.79
CA CYS A 103 15.84 -11.80 -4.80
C CYS A 103 15.41 -10.61 -3.96
N ASP A 104 16.36 -10.04 -3.25
CA ASP A 104 16.17 -8.82 -2.46
C ASP A 104 16.69 -7.59 -3.23
N PHE A 105 15.76 -6.76 -3.71
CA PHE A 105 16.03 -5.51 -4.41
C PHE A 105 15.83 -4.27 -3.52
N SER A 106 15.84 -4.44 -2.20
CA SER A 106 15.55 -3.34 -1.26
C SER A 106 16.34 -2.07 -1.58
N GLY A 107 15.64 -0.93 -1.64
CA GLY A 107 16.21 0.38 -1.92
C GLY A 107 16.63 0.61 -3.37
N SER A 108 16.58 -0.40 -4.23
CA SER A 108 17.07 -0.31 -5.61
C SER A 108 16.15 0.51 -6.51
N SER A 109 16.73 1.11 -7.54
CA SER A 109 16.00 1.79 -8.60
C SER A 109 15.69 0.83 -9.74
N LEU A 110 14.43 0.44 -9.89
CA LEU A 110 13.90 -0.29 -11.03
C LEU A 110 13.14 0.66 -11.99
N MET A 111 13.40 1.95 -11.89
CA MET A 111 12.70 2.96 -12.67
C MET A 111 12.82 2.69 -14.17
N LYS A 112 11.67 2.54 -14.85
CA LYS A 112 11.56 2.20 -16.27
C LYS A 112 12.24 0.87 -16.67
N ALA A 113 12.57 -0.01 -15.71
CA ALA A 113 13.05 -1.36 -16.03
C ALA A 113 11.95 -2.20 -16.67
N ASP A 114 12.34 -3.10 -17.56
CA ASP A 114 11.44 -4.04 -18.20
C ASP A 114 11.54 -5.41 -17.53
N LEU A 115 10.55 -5.76 -16.72
CA LEU A 115 10.46 -7.02 -15.97
C LEU A 115 9.43 -7.99 -16.57
N ARG A 116 8.95 -7.74 -17.78
CA ARG A 116 7.91 -8.57 -18.39
C ARG A 116 8.31 -10.04 -18.43
N PHE A 117 7.34 -10.90 -18.08
CA PHE A 117 7.48 -12.35 -18.07
C PHE A 117 8.57 -12.87 -17.11
N SER A 118 9.07 -12.05 -16.20
CA SER A 118 10.05 -12.47 -15.19
C SER A 118 9.38 -13.16 -13.98
N ASN A 119 10.16 -13.98 -13.28
CA ASN A 119 9.73 -14.64 -12.06
C ASN A 119 10.25 -13.86 -10.83
N LEU A 120 9.39 -13.06 -10.21
CA LEU A 120 9.63 -12.30 -8.98
C LEU A 120 8.95 -12.94 -7.75
N HIS A 121 8.62 -14.23 -7.81
CA HIS A 121 8.03 -14.94 -6.67
C HIS A 121 8.91 -14.78 -5.43
N CYS A 122 8.32 -14.35 -4.31
CA CYS A 122 9.01 -14.05 -3.04
C CYS A 122 10.08 -12.94 -3.12
N ALA A 123 10.18 -12.17 -4.21
CA ALA A 123 11.15 -11.08 -4.30
C ALA A 123 10.80 -9.95 -3.34
N ASN A 124 11.82 -9.32 -2.74
CA ASN A 124 11.67 -8.15 -1.89
C ASN A 124 11.91 -6.86 -2.69
N LEU A 125 10.84 -6.07 -2.85
CA LEU A 125 10.83 -4.79 -3.58
C LEU A 125 10.63 -3.60 -2.63
N THR A 126 10.90 -3.78 -1.35
CA THR A 126 10.72 -2.74 -0.33
C THR A 126 11.62 -1.54 -0.61
N GLY A 127 11.03 -0.35 -0.64
CA GLY A 127 11.77 0.89 -0.88
C GLY A 127 12.30 1.07 -2.30
N CYS A 128 11.90 0.22 -3.25
CA CYS A 128 12.30 0.35 -4.64
C CYS A 128 11.64 1.56 -5.31
N ASN A 129 12.38 2.21 -6.22
CA ASN A 129 11.77 3.13 -7.17
C ASN A 129 11.20 2.36 -8.37
N LEU A 130 9.87 2.24 -8.41
CA LEU A 130 9.14 1.46 -9.41
C LEU A 130 8.48 2.32 -10.49
N LEU A 131 8.85 3.61 -10.63
CA LEU A 131 8.23 4.51 -11.58
C LEU A 131 8.45 4.06 -13.03
N GLY A 132 7.35 3.79 -13.73
CA GLY A 132 7.39 3.33 -15.12
C GLY A 132 7.94 1.91 -15.32
N THR A 133 8.12 1.11 -14.27
CA THR A 133 8.52 -0.30 -14.36
C THR A 133 7.43 -1.11 -15.04
N ARG A 134 7.81 -2.05 -15.90
CA ARG A 134 6.88 -2.90 -16.66
C ARG A 134 6.82 -4.30 -16.03
N PHE A 135 5.61 -4.70 -15.58
CA PHE A 135 5.36 -5.96 -14.89
C PHE A 135 4.43 -6.92 -15.65
N GLU A 136 4.12 -6.66 -16.92
CA GLU A 136 3.18 -7.50 -17.66
C GLU A 136 3.67 -8.95 -17.74
N GLY A 137 2.85 -9.89 -17.32
CA GLY A 137 3.16 -11.31 -17.32
C GLY A 137 4.16 -11.76 -16.24
N CYS A 138 4.54 -10.88 -15.29
CA CYS A 138 5.37 -11.26 -14.17
C CYS A 138 4.66 -12.21 -13.20
N ARG A 139 5.43 -13.13 -12.63
CA ARG A 139 5.00 -13.89 -11.47
C ARG A 139 5.35 -13.12 -10.19
N LEU A 140 4.31 -12.63 -9.48
CA LEU A 140 4.43 -11.71 -8.34
C LEU A 140 3.97 -12.34 -7.02
N ASP A 141 3.73 -13.65 -6.98
CA ASP A 141 3.25 -14.34 -5.79
C ASP A 141 4.21 -14.13 -4.62
N ASN A 142 3.66 -13.79 -3.46
CA ASN A 142 4.41 -13.54 -2.22
C ASN A 142 5.53 -12.49 -2.32
N ALA A 143 5.50 -11.62 -3.34
CA ALA A 143 6.43 -10.50 -3.42
C ALA A 143 6.19 -9.53 -2.25
N ILE A 144 7.28 -9.00 -1.68
CA ILE A 144 7.25 -8.07 -0.54
C ILE A 144 7.40 -6.64 -1.08
N TRP A 145 6.39 -5.80 -0.82
CA TRP A 145 6.32 -4.44 -1.38
C TRP A 145 6.67 -3.35 -0.36
N GLY A 146 6.70 -3.70 0.94
CA GLY A 146 6.76 -2.74 2.04
C GLY A 146 5.44 -2.00 2.27
N ASP A 147 5.39 -1.20 3.35
CA ASP A 147 4.17 -0.46 3.72
C ASP A 147 3.92 0.76 2.83
N HIS A 148 4.98 1.38 2.34
CA HIS A 148 4.95 2.59 1.54
C HIS A 148 6.01 2.55 0.44
N ILE A 149 5.65 3.08 -0.73
CA ILE A 149 6.64 3.30 -1.79
C ILE A 149 7.50 4.54 -1.49
N ILE A 150 8.68 4.59 -2.12
CA ILE A 150 9.67 5.66 -1.87
C ILE A 150 9.11 7.06 -2.17
N GLN A 151 8.24 7.20 -3.19
CA GLN A 151 7.63 8.47 -3.55
C GLN A 151 6.74 9.07 -2.46
N GLU A 152 6.11 8.24 -1.62
CA GLU A 152 5.34 8.75 -0.48
C GLU A 152 6.24 9.35 0.60
N GLN A 153 7.40 8.75 0.83
CA GLN A 153 8.40 9.28 1.76
C GLN A 153 8.98 10.59 1.23
N GLN A 154 9.29 10.64 -0.07
CA GLN A 154 9.76 11.85 -0.74
C GLN A 154 8.71 12.97 -0.70
N ALA A 155 7.43 12.66 -0.89
CA ALA A 155 6.35 13.61 -0.76
C ALA A 155 6.22 14.19 0.66
N LYS A 156 6.46 13.37 1.70
CA LYS A 156 6.46 13.84 3.10
C LYS A 156 7.67 14.75 3.38
N ALA A 157 8.82 14.45 2.81
CA ALA A 157 10.06 15.20 2.98
C ALA A 157 10.13 16.48 2.12
N ALA A 158 9.32 16.59 1.06
CA ALA A 158 9.36 17.72 0.14
C ALA A 158 8.90 19.03 0.82
N ASN A 159 9.59 20.14 0.52
CA ASN A 159 9.34 21.44 1.14
C ASN A 159 8.26 22.26 0.41
N THR A 160 8.05 22.03 -0.89
CA THR A 160 7.09 22.80 -1.69
C THR A 160 5.83 21.98 -2.00
N LEU A 161 4.69 22.66 -2.13
CA LEU A 161 3.44 22.01 -2.49
C LEU A 161 3.49 21.40 -3.91
N GLU A 162 4.22 22.02 -4.80
CA GLU A 162 4.43 21.56 -6.18
C GLU A 162 5.19 20.24 -6.18
N SER A 163 6.34 20.17 -5.50
CA SER A 163 7.10 18.92 -5.36
C SER A 163 6.29 17.82 -4.69
N LYS A 164 5.49 18.15 -3.65
CA LYS A 164 4.58 17.17 -3.02
C LYS A 164 3.57 16.60 -4.02
N LYS A 165 2.97 17.47 -4.84
CA LYS A 165 2.00 17.02 -5.86
C LYS A 165 2.65 16.14 -6.90
N ASP A 166 3.86 16.49 -7.36
CA ASP A 166 4.60 15.67 -8.33
C ASP A 166 4.89 14.27 -7.77
N TYR A 167 5.39 14.15 -6.53
CA TYR A 167 5.59 12.86 -5.90
C TYR A 167 4.30 12.08 -5.68
N TRP A 168 3.18 12.74 -5.31
CA TRP A 168 1.88 12.05 -5.20
C TRP A 168 1.36 11.57 -6.56
N GLN A 169 1.64 12.30 -7.64
CA GLN A 169 1.29 11.90 -9.01
C GLN A 169 2.10 10.68 -9.43
N GLN A 170 3.42 10.68 -9.18
CA GLN A 170 4.27 9.53 -9.42
C GLN A 170 3.81 8.31 -8.60
N ALA A 171 3.47 8.52 -7.32
CA ALA A 171 2.96 7.46 -6.46
C ALA A 171 1.62 6.88 -6.97
N GLU A 172 0.69 7.72 -7.44
CA GLU A 172 -0.56 7.28 -8.08
C GLU A 172 -0.28 6.41 -9.31
N GLU A 173 0.67 6.82 -10.16
CA GLU A 173 1.08 6.05 -11.35
C GLU A 173 1.63 4.67 -10.97
N ILE A 174 2.53 4.62 -9.99
CA ILE A 174 3.12 3.36 -9.50
C ILE A 174 2.04 2.42 -8.95
N TYR A 175 1.18 2.90 -8.05
CA TYR A 175 0.11 2.08 -7.48
C TYR A 175 -0.88 1.59 -8.53
N ARG A 176 -1.21 2.40 -9.53
CA ARG A 176 -2.04 2.00 -10.68
C ARG A 176 -1.38 0.89 -11.50
N ASN A 177 -0.08 1.00 -11.72
CA ASN A 177 0.69 0.00 -12.44
C ASN A 177 0.77 -1.33 -11.66
N LEU A 178 1.10 -1.28 -10.36
CA LEU A 178 1.13 -2.43 -9.47
C LEU A 178 -0.24 -3.11 -9.35
N ARG A 179 -1.32 -2.30 -9.22
CA ARG A 179 -2.68 -2.84 -9.22
C ARG A 179 -2.98 -3.64 -10.47
N LYS A 180 -2.70 -3.09 -11.65
CA LYS A 180 -2.94 -3.78 -12.92
C LYS A 180 -2.13 -5.07 -13.03
N ALA A 181 -0.86 -5.03 -12.66
CA ALA A 181 0.01 -6.20 -12.71
C ALA A 181 -0.47 -7.31 -11.76
N THR A 182 -0.85 -6.97 -10.52
CA THR A 182 -1.35 -7.94 -9.54
C THR A 182 -2.75 -8.44 -9.87
N GLU A 183 -3.62 -7.65 -10.51
CA GLU A 183 -4.90 -8.09 -11.06
C GLU A 183 -4.69 -9.14 -12.16
N GLN A 184 -3.78 -8.88 -13.10
CA GLN A 184 -3.43 -9.82 -14.17
C GLN A 184 -2.82 -11.13 -13.62
N ALA A 185 -2.07 -11.05 -12.53
CA ALA A 185 -1.51 -12.20 -11.84
C ALA A 185 -2.54 -12.95 -10.95
N GLY A 186 -3.80 -12.49 -10.85
CA GLY A 186 -4.82 -13.09 -9.99
C GLY A 186 -4.66 -12.79 -8.49
N LEU A 187 -3.77 -11.87 -8.11
CA LEU A 187 -3.48 -11.49 -6.72
C LEU A 187 -4.44 -10.41 -6.22
N PHE A 188 -5.73 -10.67 -6.25
CA PHE A 188 -6.78 -9.68 -5.99
C PHE A 188 -6.72 -9.02 -4.61
N GLY A 189 -6.23 -9.72 -3.59
CA GLY A 189 -6.06 -9.17 -2.25
C GLY A 189 -5.03 -8.03 -2.23
N VAL A 190 -3.89 -8.25 -2.87
CA VAL A 190 -2.80 -7.27 -3.01
C VAL A 190 -3.21 -6.13 -3.93
N SER A 191 -3.88 -6.46 -5.03
CA SER A 191 -4.43 -5.47 -5.97
C SER A 191 -5.42 -4.52 -5.30
N GLY A 192 -6.31 -5.02 -4.43
CA GLY A 192 -7.23 -4.19 -3.66
C GLY A 192 -6.51 -3.18 -2.74
N HIS A 193 -5.41 -3.60 -2.11
CA HIS A 193 -4.57 -2.71 -1.32
C HIS A 193 -3.96 -1.60 -2.21
N PHE A 194 -3.41 -1.95 -3.37
CA PHE A 194 -2.86 -0.96 -4.29
C PHE A 194 -3.92 -0.01 -4.86
N PHE A 195 -5.16 -0.50 -5.07
CA PHE A 195 -6.26 0.37 -5.46
C PHE A 195 -6.60 1.40 -4.37
N GLU A 196 -6.68 0.99 -3.11
CA GLU A 196 -6.90 1.91 -1.99
C GLU A 196 -5.79 2.97 -1.94
N ARG A 197 -4.51 2.57 -2.07
CA ARG A 197 -3.37 3.49 -2.08
C ARG A 197 -3.39 4.43 -3.28
N GLU A 198 -3.71 3.94 -4.50
CA GLU A 198 -3.90 4.76 -5.70
C GLU A 198 -4.91 5.89 -5.44
N MET A 199 -6.08 5.56 -4.86
CA MET A 199 -7.13 6.52 -4.57
C MET A 199 -6.73 7.55 -3.49
N ILE A 200 -5.95 7.13 -2.48
CA ILE A 200 -5.40 8.03 -1.46
C ILE A 200 -4.42 9.03 -2.10
N MET A 201 -3.51 8.56 -2.96
CA MET A 201 -2.55 9.45 -3.66
C MET A 201 -3.27 10.45 -4.57
N ARG A 202 -4.30 10.00 -5.29
CA ARG A 202 -5.18 10.88 -6.07
C ARG A 202 -5.86 11.93 -5.22
N ARG A 203 -6.35 11.58 -4.02
CA ARG A 203 -6.97 12.53 -3.08
C ARG A 203 -5.98 13.60 -2.62
N TYR A 204 -4.72 13.24 -2.36
CA TYR A 204 -3.72 14.23 -1.90
C TYR A 204 -3.39 15.29 -2.95
N GLN A 205 -3.61 15.01 -4.24
CA GLN A 205 -3.46 15.98 -5.33
C GLN A 205 -4.60 17.00 -5.40
N MET A 206 -5.76 16.71 -4.78
CA MET A 206 -6.92 17.61 -4.79
C MET A 206 -6.72 18.80 -3.84
N PRO A 207 -7.30 19.98 -4.13
CA PRO A 207 -7.26 21.13 -3.24
C PRO A 207 -7.82 20.79 -1.85
N LEU A 208 -7.25 21.39 -0.80
CA LEU A 208 -7.56 21.06 0.61
C LEU A 208 -9.05 21.22 0.94
N PHE A 209 -9.69 22.28 0.45
CA PHE A 209 -11.09 22.61 0.73
C PHE A 209 -12.06 22.19 -0.40
N SER A 210 -11.68 21.25 -1.24
CA SER A 210 -12.56 20.75 -2.30
C SER A 210 -13.60 19.77 -1.73
N SER A 211 -14.86 19.92 -2.15
CA SER A 211 -15.93 18.96 -1.84
C SER A 211 -15.59 17.53 -2.32
N LYS A 212 -14.90 17.42 -3.47
CA LYS A 212 -14.41 16.14 -4.00
C LYS A 212 -13.41 15.47 -3.08
N ARG A 213 -12.51 16.25 -2.44
CA ARG A 213 -11.52 15.73 -1.47
C ARG A 213 -12.22 15.25 -0.19
N LEU A 214 -13.19 16.03 0.31
CA LEU A 214 -13.98 15.64 1.48
C LEU A 214 -14.77 14.36 1.22
N PHE A 215 -15.48 14.28 0.10
CA PHE A 215 -16.23 13.10 -0.30
C PHE A 215 -15.31 11.87 -0.43
N SER A 216 -14.17 12.02 -1.09
CA SER A 216 -13.17 10.96 -1.22
C SER A 216 -12.67 10.46 0.15
N LYS A 217 -12.48 11.38 1.13
CA LYS A 217 -12.09 11.00 2.49
C LYS A 217 -13.21 10.27 3.24
N ILE A 218 -14.47 10.68 3.06
CA ILE A 218 -15.61 9.96 3.64
C ILE A 218 -15.69 8.54 3.11
N VAL A 219 -15.56 8.35 1.78
CA VAL A 219 -15.57 7.01 1.16
C VAL A 219 -14.42 6.13 1.67
N ASP A 220 -13.22 6.71 1.87
CA ASP A 220 -12.07 6.01 2.43
C ASP A 220 -12.36 5.50 3.85
N ILE A 221 -12.83 6.40 4.74
CA ILE A 221 -13.14 6.04 6.13
C ILE A 221 -14.26 5.00 6.20
N PHE A 222 -15.29 5.17 5.37
CA PHE A 222 -16.50 4.36 5.39
C PHE A 222 -16.25 2.93 4.88
N CYS A 223 -15.55 2.76 3.77
CA CYS A 223 -15.39 1.44 3.13
C CYS A 223 -14.02 1.18 2.49
N GLY A 224 -13.01 2.04 2.70
CA GLY A 224 -11.70 1.89 2.05
C GLY A 224 -11.83 1.80 0.52
N TYR A 225 -12.61 2.70 -0.09
CA TYR A 225 -12.94 2.67 -1.53
C TYR A 225 -13.56 1.34 -2.01
N GLY A 226 -14.26 0.63 -1.12
CA GLY A 226 -14.89 -0.65 -1.44
C GLY A 226 -13.95 -1.86 -1.36
N GLU A 227 -12.80 -1.73 -0.70
CA GLU A 227 -11.86 -2.84 -0.50
C GLU A 227 -11.90 -3.41 0.92
N SER A 228 -12.57 -2.75 1.87
CA SER A 228 -12.55 -3.13 3.28
C SER A 228 -13.96 -3.31 3.87
N PRO A 229 -14.52 -4.54 3.86
CA PRO A 229 -15.82 -4.82 4.48
C PRO A 229 -15.79 -4.61 6.00
N THR A 230 -14.64 -4.82 6.64
CA THR A 230 -14.48 -4.60 8.09
C THR A 230 -14.70 -3.16 8.50
N ARG A 231 -14.31 -2.18 7.66
CA ARG A 231 -14.58 -0.75 7.93
C ARG A 231 -16.07 -0.45 7.90
N VAL A 232 -16.83 -1.08 6.98
CA VAL A 232 -18.29 -0.90 6.91
C VAL A 232 -18.97 -1.41 8.18
N VAL A 233 -18.56 -2.59 8.68
CA VAL A 233 -19.06 -3.15 9.93
C VAL A 233 -18.73 -2.23 11.12
N LEU A 234 -17.47 -1.76 11.21
CA LEU A 234 -17.06 -0.85 12.28
C LEU A 234 -17.84 0.46 12.22
N PHE A 235 -18.06 1.02 11.03
CA PHE A 235 -18.88 2.21 10.85
C PHE A 235 -20.32 1.97 11.34
N SER A 236 -20.93 0.81 11.03
CA SER A 236 -22.27 0.46 11.48
C SER A 236 -22.36 0.47 13.01
N TRP A 237 -21.40 -0.17 13.69
CA TRP A 237 -21.35 -0.16 15.16
C TRP A 237 -21.20 1.24 15.75
N ILE A 238 -20.31 2.05 15.18
CA ILE A 238 -20.12 3.45 15.64
C ILE A 238 -21.41 4.26 15.42
N ALA A 239 -22.08 4.09 14.28
CA ALA A 239 -23.34 4.77 13.99
C ALA A 239 -24.42 4.38 15.01
N ILE A 240 -24.62 3.09 15.25
CA ILE A 240 -25.62 2.58 16.21
C ILE A 240 -25.36 3.14 17.62
N ILE A 241 -24.12 3.14 18.08
CA ILE A 241 -23.78 3.68 19.40
C ILE A 241 -24.05 5.19 19.46
N LEU A 242 -23.68 5.93 18.42
CA LEU A 242 -23.89 7.37 18.34
C LEU A 242 -25.39 7.72 18.33
N PHE A 243 -26.18 7.07 17.47
CA PHE A 243 -27.61 7.31 17.39
C PHE A 243 -28.32 6.87 18.67
N GLY A 244 -27.96 5.73 19.27
CA GLY A 244 -28.48 5.27 20.55
C GLY A 244 -28.23 6.28 21.68
N ALA A 245 -27.02 6.88 21.76
CA ALA A 245 -26.72 7.95 22.71
C ALA A 245 -27.54 9.22 22.44
N LEU A 246 -27.75 9.59 21.17
CA LEU A 246 -28.59 10.73 20.81
C LEU A 246 -30.05 10.49 21.18
N TYR A 247 -30.58 9.28 21.00
CA TYR A 247 -31.94 8.94 21.46
C TYR A 247 -32.07 9.03 22.99
N PHE A 248 -31.06 8.59 23.71
CA PHE A 248 -31.02 8.67 25.15
C PHE A 248 -31.03 10.14 25.64
N MET A 249 -30.47 11.09 24.86
CA MET A 249 -30.52 12.51 25.14
C MET A 249 -31.85 13.18 24.75
N LEU A 250 -32.44 12.76 23.60
CA LEU A 250 -33.65 13.38 23.05
C LEU A 250 -34.94 12.75 23.56
N GLY A 251 -34.89 11.51 24.03
CA GLY A 251 -36.01 10.73 24.51
C GLY A 251 -36.73 9.92 23.43
N ILE A 252 -37.09 8.68 23.81
CA ILE A 252 -37.99 7.79 23.07
C ILE A 252 -39.15 7.36 23.94
N ASN A 253 -40.28 7.00 23.34
CA ASN A 253 -41.46 6.54 24.06
C ASN A 253 -41.54 5.03 24.11
N ASP A 254 -41.69 4.48 25.30
CA ASP A 254 -41.93 3.08 25.59
C ASP A 254 -43.27 2.95 26.33
N GLY A 255 -44.33 2.49 25.65
CA GLY A 255 -45.61 2.26 26.23
C GLY A 255 -46.24 3.43 26.97
N GLY A 256 -45.87 4.67 26.66
CA GLY A 256 -46.35 5.91 27.32
C GLY A 256 -45.34 6.52 28.32
N GLN A 257 -44.21 5.83 28.59
CA GLN A 257 -43.10 6.38 29.35
C GLN A 257 -42.04 6.95 28.44
N VAL A 258 -41.48 8.13 28.77
CA VAL A 258 -40.38 8.71 28.02
C VAL A 258 -39.06 8.26 28.64
N LEU A 259 -38.28 7.48 27.86
CA LEU A 259 -36.93 7.08 28.23
C LEU A 259 -35.94 8.14 27.77
N SER A 260 -35.29 8.81 28.72
CA SER A 260 -34.26 9.81 28.46
C SER A 260 -33.35 9.97 29.67
N TRP A 261 -32.19 10.54 29.47
CA TRP A 261 -31.27 10.84 30.55
C TRP A 261 -32.00 11.63 31.67
N ASN A 262 -31.94 11.16 32.92
CA ASN A 262 -32.43 11.84 34.08
C ASN A 262 -31.40 11.77 35.22
N SER A 263 -30.92 12.94 35.67
CA SER A 263 -29.93 13.05 36.76
C SER A 263 -30.48 12.65 38.15
N GLU A 264 -31.79 12.56 38.31
CA GLU A 264 -32.44 12.14 39.57
C GLU A 264 -32.55 10.61 39.70
N GLN A 265 -32.39 9.90 38.61
CA GLN A 265 -32.46 8.44 38.59
C GLN A 265 -31.10 7.79 38.99
N SER A 266 -31.17 6.55 39.46
CA SER A 266 -29.97 5.78 39.76
C SER A 266 -29.13 5.51 38.50
N LEU A 267 -27.84 5.34 38.67
CA LEU A 267 -26.94 4.96 37.53
C LEU A 267 -27.41 3.67 36.84
N GLY A 268 -27.94 2.69 37.60
CA GLY A 268 -28.44 1.44 37.03
C GLY A 268 -29.66 1.65 36.14
N GLU A 269 -30.58 2.51 36.50
CA GLU A 269 -31.77 2.86 35.70
C GLU A 269 -31.37 3.61 34.42
N ASN A 270 -30.49 4.57 34.51
CA ASN A 270 -29.98 5.30 33.33
C ASN A 270 -29.23 4.36 32.37
N ILE A 271 -28.46 3.40 32.86
CA ILE A 271 -27.79 2.37 32.02
C ILE A 271 -28.84 1.50 31.33
N ASN A 272 -29.86 1.02 32.00
CA ASN A 272 -30.92 0.22 31.41
C ASN A 272 -31.67 1.00 30.30
N GLN A 273 -31.99 2.27 30.54
CA GLN A 273 -32.60 3.13 29.53
C GLN A 273 -31.69 3.36 28.33
N LEU A 274 -30.36 3.54 28.55
CA LEU A 274 -29.38 3.62 27.47
C LEU A 274 -29.37 2.35 26.63
N MET A 275 -29.41 1.17 27.27
CA MET A 275 -29.47 -0.13 26.54
C MET A 275 -30.74 -0.25 25.71
N THR A 276 -31.88 0.23 26.21
CA THR A 276 -33.15 0.28 25.45
C THR A 276 -33.04 1.25 24.26
N CYS A 277 -32.38 2.41 24.42
CA CYS A 277 -32.10 3.32 23.31
C CYS A 277 -31.14 2.75 22.28
N LEU A 278 -30.13 1.98 22.70
CA LEU A 278 -29.25 1.26 21.79
C LEU A 278 -30.00 0.17 21.02
N TYR A 279 -30.89 -0.59 21.70
CA TYR A 279 -31.74 -1.55 21.02
C TYR A 279 -32.62 -0.86 19.96
N PHE A 280 -33.26 0.29 20.29
CA PHE A 280 -34.03 1.08 19.32
C PHE A 280 -33.18 1.50 18.11
N SER A 281 -31.96 1.94 18.33
CA SER A 281 -31.02 2.30 17.27
C SER A 281 -30.69 1.09 16.37
N VAL A 282 -30.42 -0.10 16.95
CA VAL A 282 -30.20 -1.33 16.15
C VAL A 282 -31.41 -1.63 15.28
N VAL A 283 -32.60 -1.61 15.83
CA VAL A 283 -33.86 -1.91 15.12
C VAL A 283 -34.13 -0.89 14.00
N THR A 284 -33.84 0.38 14.24
CA THR A 284 -33.98 1.48 13.29
C THR A 284 -32.93 1.39 12.18
N PHE A 285 -31.64 1.20 12.54
CA PHE A 285 -30.53 1.08 11.60
C PHE A 285 -30.70 -0.12 10.67
N THR A 286 -31.14 -1.25 11.20
CA THR A 286 -31.41 -2.47 10.40
C THR A 286 -32.74 -2.44 9.66
N THR A 287 -33.53 -1.36 9.81
CA THR A 287 -34.85 -1.18 9.20
C THR A 287 -35.88 -2.25 9.57
N LEU A 288 -35.72 -2.93 10.72
CA LEU A 288 -36.64 -3.92 11.23
C LEU A 288 -37.97 -3.29 11.69
N GLY A 289 -37.87 -2.23 12.51
CA GLY A 289 -39.02 -1.41 12.92
C GLY A 289 -40.12 -2.19 13.62
N TYR A 290 -39.82 -2.89 14.72
CA TYR A 290 -40.84 -3.68 15.48
C TYR A 290 -42.00 -2.84 15.98
N GLY A 291 -41.82 -1.53 16.19
CA GLY A 291 -42.90 -0.62 16.61
C GLY A 291 -43.19 -0.65 18.12
N ASP A 292 -42.42 -1.39 18.88
CA ASP A 292 -42.47 -1.43 20.37
C ASP A 292 -42.02 -0.13 21.02
N LEU A 293 -41.01 0.52 20.40
CA LEU A 293 -40.51 1.83 20.79
C LEU A 293 -40.76 2.85 19.68
N THR A 294 -41.13 4.08 20.08
CA THR A 294 -41.42 5.16 19.12
C THR A 294 -40.65 6.43 19.41
N PRO A 295 -40.02 7.07 18.39
CA PRO A 295 -39.29 8.31 18.61
C PRO A 295 -40.24 9.47 18.82
N ILE A 296 -39.87 10.44 19.68
CA ILE A 296 -40.65 11.64 19.97
C ILE A 296 -39.91 12.90 19.50
N GLY A 297 -40.66 13.96 19.19
CA GLY A 297 -40.08 15.24 18.81
C GLY A 297 -39.02 15.14 17.72
N TYR A 298 -37.83 15.70 17.99
CA TYR A 298 -36.70 15.68 17.05
C TYR A 298 -36.12 14.30 16.84
N ALA A 299 -36.31 13.35 17.76
CA ALA A 299 -35.88 11.97 17.58
C ALA A 299 -36.50 11.28 16.34
N ARG A 300 -37.71 11.75 15.88
CA ARG A 300 -38.35 11.26 14.66
C ARG A 300 -37.55 11.56 13.41
N VAL A 301 -37.01 12.77 13.30
CA VAL A 301 -36.16 13.17 12.17
C VAL A 301 -34.87 12.38 12.21
N LEU A 302 -34.29 12.22 13.40
CA LEU A 302 -33.07 11.45 13.61
C LEU A 302 -33.27 9.99 13.20
N ALA A 303 -34.38 9.36 13.57
CA ALA A 303 -34.70 7.96 13.18
C ALA A 303 -34.86 7.79 11.65
N ALA A 304 -35.48 8.75 10.97
CA ALA A 304 -35.57 8.72 9.52
C ALA A 304 -34.19 8.82 8.85
N VAL A 305 -33.28 9.67 9.36
CA VAL A 305 -31.91 9.79 8.88
C VAL A 305 -31.12 8.50 9.16
N GLU A 306 -31.24 7.93 10.35
CA GLU A 306 -30.60 6.69 10.73
C GLU A 306 -31.04 5.51 9.83
N ALA A 307 -32.36 5.35 9.63
CA ALA A 307 -32.89 4.32 8.76
C ALA A 307 -32.38 4.43 7.31
N PHE A 308 -32.27 5.66 6.79
CA PHE A 308 -31.69 5.90 5.46
C PHE A 308 -30.20 5.52 5.42
N ILE A 309 -29.40 5.94 6.41
CA ILE A 309 -27.98 5.57 6.50
C ILE A 309 -27.83 4.06 6.66
N GLY A 310 -28.65 3.44 7.50
CA GLY A 310 -28.63 1.99 7.73
C GLY A 310 -28.91 1.18 6.48
N SER A 311 -30.00 1.50 5.76
CA SER A 311 -30.35 0.80 4.51
C SER A 311 -29.27 0.91 3.45
N PHE A 312 -28.68 2.13 3.29
CA PHE A 312 -27.56 2.34 2.37
C PHE A 312 -26.31 1.57 2.78
N THR A 313 -26.01 1.56 4.08
CA THR A 313 -24.83 0.84 4.63
C THR A 313 -24.95 -0.65 4.45
N LEU A 314 -26.14 -1.23 4.70
CA LEU A 314 -26.39 -2.67 4.48
C LEU A 314 -26.23 -3.06 3.01
N ALA A 315 -26.79 -2.26 2.09
CA ALA A 315 -26.63 -2.48 0.66
C ALA A 315 -25.15 -2.43 0.23
N LEU A 316 -24.42 -1.43 0.70
CA LEU A 316 -22.98 -1.31 0.41
C LEU A 316 -22.17 -2.44 1.02
N PHE A 317 -22.49 -2.89 2.24
CA PHE A 317 -21.85 -4.04 2.87
C PHE A 317 -21.93 -5.27 2.00
N VAL A 318 -23.12 -5.60 1.47
CA VAL A 318 -23.31 -6.74 0.57
C VAL A 318 -22.43 -6.60 -0.67
N VAL A 319 -22.40 -5.44 -1.32
CA VAL A 319 -21.58 -5.21 -2.52
C VAL A 319 -20.11 -5.39 -2.22
N VAL A 320 -19.59 -4.78 -1.14
CA VAL A 320 -18.16 -4.85 -0.75
C VAL A 320 -17.79 -6.28 -0.34
N PHE A 321 -18.68 -6.97 0.39
CA PHE A 321 -18.47 -8.34 0.82
C PHE A 321 -18.42 -9.30 -0.37
N VAL A 322 -19.40 -9.25 -1.27
CA VAL A 322 -19.43 -10.07 -2.50
C VAL A 322 -18.18 -9.81 -3.34
N LYS A 323 -17.83 -8.55 -3.57
CA LYS A 323 -16.58 -8.19 -4.29
C LYS A 323 -15.35 -8.85 -3.67
N LYS A 324 -15.27 -8.93 -2.33
CA LYS A 324 -14.14 -9.53 -1.61
C LYS A 324 -14.13 -11.06 -1.69
N MET A 325 -15.32 -11.68 -1.76
CA MET A 325 -15.48 -13.14 -1.82
C MET A 325 -15.31 -13.73 -3.23
N THR A 326 -15.61 -12.94 -4.27
CA THR A 326 -15.61 -13.42 -5.67
C THR A 326 -14.30 -13.14 -6.42
N ARG A 327 -13.32 -12.55 -5.73
CA ARG A 327 -11.99 -12.25 -6.28
C ARG A 327 -10.95 -13.28 -5.90
#